data_19a6aea1d9ecb987b6dabf2b511dab46
#
_entry.id   19a6aea1d9ecb987b6dabf2b511dab46
#
_cell.length_a   1.000
_cell.length_b   1.000
_cell.length_c   1.000
_cell.angle_alpha   90.00
_cell.angle_beta   90.00
_cell.angle_gamma   90.00
#
_symmetry.space_group_name_H-M   'P 1'
#
loop_
_entity.id
_entity.type
_entity.pdbx_description
1 polymer ?
#
loop_
_entity_poly.entity_id
_entity_poly.type
_entity_poly.pdbx_seq_one_letter_code
_entity_poly.pdbx_strand_id
1 'polypeptide(L)'
;MIISDTLSKLKIKCALIPFIPAGIPSLEFTKDILLTFDHAGADVIELGLPYSDPLADGPIIQNACWKALKQGINLVQILKLVKEVSPYLKAPILLFAYYNSILSQGILNFVEAIYIAGVKGLAIPDLPLEEADYIIQVCSKFCIELVLFITPTSSSTKINTILAKSPGTIYIISSIGVTGIRSNLSSDLHDFIDNIR
;
A
#
# COMPACT_ATOMS: atom_id res chain seq x y z
N MET A 1 -1.18 9.55 13.42
CA MET A 1 -0.80 8.15 13.66
C MET A 1 -0.48 7.56 12.30
N ILE A 2 0.72 7.04 12.11
CA ILE A 2 1.17 6.38 10.87
C ILE A 2 0.91 4.87 10.97
N ILE A 3 1.23 4.12 9.92
CA ILE A 3 0.91 2.67 9.85
C ILE A 3 1.60 1.89 10.97
N SER A 4 2.92 2.08 11.16
CA SER A 4 3.68 1.39 12.21
C SER A 4 3.19 1.70 13.63
N ASP A 5 2.76 2.95 13.90
CA ASP A 5 2.13 3.32 15.17
C ASP A 5 0.85 2.53 15.45
N THR A 6 0.06 2.27 14.40
CA THR A 6 -1.17 1.49 14.50
C THR A 6 -0.84 0.04 14.81
N LEU A 7 0.04 -0.57 14.00
CA LEU A 7 0.40 -1.98 14.13
C LEU A 7 1.07 -2.30 15.47
N SER A 8 1.96 -1.40 15.97
CA SER A 8 2.66 -1.61 17.24
C SER A 8 1.75 -1.57 18.48
N LYS A 9 0.60 -0.91 18.39
CA LYS A 9 -0.39 -0.79 19.48
C LYS A 9 -1.37 -1.96 19.55
N LEU A 10 -1.38 -2.84 18.56
CA LEU A 10 -2.29 -3.97 18.53
C LEU A 10 -1.94 -4.96 19.65
N LYS A 11 -2.95 -5.31 20.44
CA LYS A 11 -2.85 -6.34 21.49
C LYS A 11 -2.92 -7.76 20.92
N ILE A 12 -3.34 -7.90 19.68
CA ILE A 12 -3.49 -9.14 18.94
C ILE A 12 -2.24 -9.39 18.10
N LYS A 13 -1.92 -10.65 17.86
CA LYS A 13 -0.71 -11.02 17.09
C LYS A 13 -0.83 -10.77 15.58
N CYS A 14 -2.05 -10.62 15.03
CA CYS A 14 -2.30 -10.40 13.59
C CYS A 14 -3.20 -9.22 13.38
N ALA A 15 -2.79 -8.30 12.49
CA ALA A 15 -3.62 -7.19 12.01
C ALA A 15 -4.50 -7.62 10.84
N LEU A 16 -5.70 -7.06 10.74
CA LEU A 16 -6.55 -7.17 9.56
C LEU A 16 -6.28 -6.00 8.62
N ILE A 17 -5.69 -6.29 7.46
CA ILE A 17 -5.33 -5.28 6.44
C ILE A 17 -6.00 -5.66 5.11
N PRO A 18 -7.27 -5.29 4.88
CA PRO A 18 -7.95 -5.55 3.63
C PRO A 18 -7.44 -4.63 2.51
N PHE A 19 -7.32 -5.18 1.30
CA PHE A 19 -6.96 -4.47 0.07
C PHE A 19 -8.16 -4.32 -0.86
N ILE A 20 -8.30 -3.16 -1.50
CA ILE A 20 -9.27 -2.93 -2.58
C ILE A 20 -8.69 -1.97 -3.62
N PRO A 21 -8.81 -2.26 -4.95
CA PRO A 21 -8.55 -1.28 -6.00
C PRO A 21 -9.66 -0.21 -5.99
N ALA A 22 -9.28 1.06 -6.07
CA ALA A 22 -10.23 2.16 -6.10
C ALA A 22 -11.04 2.18 -7.40
N GLY A 23 -12.32 2.56 -7.31
CA GLY A 23 -13.19 2.78 -8.46
C GLY A 23 -13.88 1.55 -9.02
N ILE A 24 -13.90 0.41 -8.30
CA ILE A 24 -14.53 -0.82 -8.75
C ILE A 24 -15.62 -1.25 -7.75
N PRO A 25 -16.84 -1.49 -8.24
CA PRO A 25 -17.39 -1.16 -9.56
C PRO A 25 -17.57 0.35 -9.80
N SER A 26 -17.50 1.16 -8.75
CA SER A 26 -17.59 2.64 -8.78
C SER A 26 -16.83 3.28 -7.63
N LEU A 27 -16.67 4.61 -7.67
CA LEU A 27 -16.10 5.36 -6.53
C LEU A 27 -17.04 5.35 -5.32
N GLU A 28 -18.34 5.40 -5.54
CA GLU A 28 -19.32 5.33 -4.46
C GLU A 28 -19.24 3.99 -3.72
N PHE A 29 -19.17 2.90 -4.47
CA PHE A 29 -18.95 1.57 -3.89
C PHE A 29 -17.62 1.49 -3.13
N THR A 30 -16.55 2.11 -3.66
CA THR A 30 -15.27 2.18 -2.95
C THR A 30 -15.43 2.88 -1.60
N LYS A 31 -16.18 3.99 -1.55
CA LYS A 31 -16.51 4.69 -0.30
C LYS A 31 -17.19 3.78 0.72
N ASP A 32 -18.24 3.08 0.29
CA ASP A 32 -19.01 2.18 1.13
C ASP A 32 -18.15 1.03 1.68
N ILE A 33 -17.26 0.48 0.83
CA ILE A 33 -16.35 -0.59 1.24
C ILE A 33 -15.32 -0.09 2.26
N LEU A 34 -14.73 1.10 2.09
CA LEU A 34 -13.80 1.66 3.06
C LEU A 34 -14.45 1.80 4.44
N LEU A 35 -15.68 2.33 4.50
CA LEU A 35 -16.45 2.43 5.73
C LEU A 35 -16.80 1.06 6.30
N THR A 36 -17.15 0.10 5.45
CA THR A 36 -17.46 -1.27 5.85
C THR A 36 -16.25 -1.97 6.44
N PHE A 37 -15.07 -1.83 5.83
CA PHE A 37 -13.83 -2.39 6.36
C PHE A 37 -13.50 -1.83 7.75
N ASP A 38 -13.63 -0.52 7.93
CA ASP A 38 -13.41 0.11 9.23
C ASP A 38 -14.39 -0.40 10.29
N HIS A 39 -15.70 -0.49 9.97
CA HIS A 39 -16.72 -1.04 10.87
C HIS A 39 -16.50 -2.52 11.19
N ALA A 40 -15.97 -3.29 10.23
CA ALA A 40 -15.63 -4.69 10.43
C ALA A 40 -14.36 -4.91 11.27
N GLY A 41 -13.67 -3.83 11.64
CA GLY A 41 -12.50 -3.88 12.52
C GLY A 41 -11.18 -4.02 11.78
N ALA A 42 -11.08 -3.52 10.54
CA ALA A 42 -9.79 -3.39 9.87
C ALA A 42 -8.85 -2.50 10.69
N ASP A 43 -7.60 -2.94 10.83
CA ASP A 43 -6.56 -2.18 11.54
C ASP A 43 -5.86 -1.18 10.62
N VAL A 44 -5.70 -1.52 9.36
CA VAL A 44 -5.22 -0.67 8.26
C VAL A 44 -6.05 -1.00 7.03
N ILE A 45 -6.36 -0.01 6.19
CA ILE A 45 -7.04 -0.25 4.92
C ILE A 45 -6.09 0.06 3.78
N GLU A 46 -5.79 -0.93 2.95
CA GLU A 46 -4.94 -0.77 1.78
C GLU A 46 -5.79 -0.43 0.55
N LEU A 47 -5.57 0.76 -0.01
CA LEU A 47 -6.30 1.27 -1.17
C LEU A 47 -5.38 1.33 -2.38
N GLY A 48 -5.66 0.52 -3.42
CA GLY A 48 -4.89 0.49 -4.66
C GLY A 48 -5.30 1.59 -5.63
N LEU A 49 -4.34 2.36 -6.14
CA LEU A 49 -4.57 3.25 -7.28
C LEU A 49 -4.61 2.44 -8.58
N PRO A 50 -5.66 2.56 -9.40
CA PRO A 50 -5.70 1.91 -10.71
C PRO A 50 -4.53 2.38 -11.59
N TYR A 51 -3.83 1.41 -12.17
CA TYR A 51 -2.71 1.64 -13.06
C TYR A 51 -2.83 0.78 -14.32
N SER A 52 -2.32 1.26 -15.46
CA SER A 52 -2.45 0.57 -16.77
C SER A 52 -1.61 -0.70 -16.85
N ASP A 53 -0.45 -0.71 -16.19
CA ASP A 53 0.57 -1.76 -16.29
C ASP A 53 0.97 -2.31 -14.91
N PRO A 54 0.02 -2.91 -14.15
CA PRO A 54 0.23 -3.31 -12.77
C PRO A 54 1.00 -4.63 -12.68
N LEU A 55 2.32 -4.60 -12.91
CA LEU A 55 3.20 -5.76 -13.05
C LEU A 55 3.26 -6.66 -11.81
N ALA A 56 3.03 -6.11 -10.61
CA ALA A 56 3.01 -6.87 -9.37
C ALA A 56 1.67 -7.58 -9.11
N ASP A 57 0.62 -7.21 -9.86
CA ASP A 57 -0.75 -7.69 -9.63
C ASP A 57 -1.11 -8.88 -10.50
N GLY A 58 -1.98 -9.75 -9.96
CA GLY A 58 -2.55 -10.85 -10.70
C GLY A 58 -3.75 -10.44 -11.57
N PRO A 59 -4.25 -11.36 -12.42
CA PRO A 59 -5.26 -11.05 -13.44
C PRO A 59 -6.55 -10.45 -12.89
N ILE A 60 -6.95 -10.80 -11.66
CA ILE A 60 -8.17 -10.27 -11.03
C ILE A 60 -8.01 -8.78 -10.75
N ILE A 61 -6.90 -8.38 -10.13
CA ILE A 61 -6.61 -6.99 -9.79
C ILE A 61 -6.32 -6.18 -11.06
N GLN A 62 -5.56 -6.73 -12.01
CA GLN A 62 -5.32 -6.11 -13.31
C GLN A 62 -6.63 -5.78 -14.02
N ASN A 63 -7.58 -6.73 -14.07
CA ASN A 63 -8.89 -6.51 -14.69
C ASN A 63 -9.71 -5.45 -13.94
N ALA A 64 -9.64 -5.41 -12.62
CA ALA A 64 -10.27 -4.38 -11.80
C ALA A 64 -9.70 -2.99 -12.13
N CYS A 65 -8.37 -2.82 -12.11
CA CYS A 65 -7.69 -1.58 -12.48
C CYS A 65 -8.08 -1.12 -13.89
N TRP A 66 -8.06 -2.02 -14.87
CA TRP A 66 -8.43 -1.71 -16.24
C TRP A 66 -9.89 -1.23 -16.36
N LYS A 67 -10.84 -1.87 -15.65
CA LYS A 67 -12.24 -1.43 -15.63
C LYS A 67 -12.39 -0.02 -15.01
N ALA A 68 -11.68 0.26 -13.91
CA ALA A 68 -11.70 1.58 -13.30
C ALA A 68 -11.18 2.66 -14.27
N LEU A 69 -10.03 2.40 -14.91
CA LEU A 69 -9.46 3.33 -15.89
C LEU A 69 -10.38 3.56 -17.09
N LYS A 70 -11.04 2.51 -17.60
CA LYS A 70 -12.05 2.65 -18.67
C LYS A 70 -13.25 3.52 -18.29
N GLN A 71 -13.60 3.56 -17.02
CA GLN A 71 -14.64 4.45 -16.50
C GLN A 71 -14.17 5.89 -16.34
N GLY A 72 -12.90 6.19 -16.65
CA GLY A 72 -12.31 7.51 -16.48
C GLY A 72 -11.91 7.84 -15.05
N ILE A 73 -11.85 6.84 -14.16
CA ILE A 73 -11.41 7.04 -12.78
C ILE A 73 -9.94 7.47 -12.78
N ASN A 74 -9.66 8.52 -12.04
CA ASN A 74 -8.33 9.14 -11.97
C ASN A 74 -7.94 9.51 -10.53
N LEU A 75 -6.68 9.86 -10.33
CA LEU A 75 -6.12 10.20 -9.04
C LEU A 75 -6.90 11.29 -8.30
N VAL A 76 -7.29 12.36 -9.00
CA VAL A 76 -7.99 13.51 -8.39
C VAL A 76 -9.31 13.08 -7.76
N GLN A 77 -10.07 12.26 -8.47
CA GLN A 77 -11.35 11.73 -7.99
C GLN A 77 -11.16 10.80 -6.79
N ILE A 78 -10.13 9.94 -6.82
CA ILE A 78 -9.82 9.02 -5.73
C ILE A 78 -9.40 9.81 -4.48
N LEU A 79 -8.51 10.79 -4.62
CA LEU A 79 -8.07 11.61 -3.49
C LEU A 79 -9.21 12.47 -2.92
N LYS A 80 -10.14 12.93 -3.76
CA LYS A 80 -11.36 13.60 -3.27
C LYS A 80 -12.21 12.67 -2.42
N LEU A 81 -12.43 11.43 -2.87
CA LEU A 81 -13.14 10.40 -2.10
C LEU A 81 -12.41 10.10 -0.77
N VAL A 82 -11.09 9.87 -0.82
CA VAL A 82 -10.30 9.60 0.39
C VAL A 82 -10.41 10.76 1.38
N LYS A 83 -10.32 12.00 0.92
CA LYS A 83 -10.48 13.20 1.77
C LYS A 83 -11.87 13.26 2.42
N GLU A 84 -12.89 12.82 1.70
CA GLU A 84 -14.27 12.80 2.21
C GLU A 84 -14.45 11.73 3.30
N VAL A 85 -13.86 10.53 3.14
CA VAL A 85 -14.09 9.42 4.06
C VAL A 85 -13.10 9.35 5.22
N SER A 86 -11.86 9.80 5.02
CA SER A 86 -10.79 9.65 6.01
C SER A 86 -11.11 10.20 7.42
N PRO A 87 -11.90 11.30 7.58
CA PRO A 87 -12.29 11.76 8.91
C PRO A 87 -13.20 10.81 9.68
N TYR A 88 -13.86 9.87 9.00
CA TYR A 88 -14.80 8.91 9.60
C TYR A 88 -14.16 7.56 9.87
N LEU A 89 -12.95 7.31 9.36
CA LEU A 89 -12.22 6.06 9.54
C LEU A 89 -11.34 6.10 10.79
N LYS A 90 -11.35 5.02 11.56
CA LYS A 90 -10.39 4.76 12.65
C LYS A 90 -9.10 4.14 12.08
N ALA A 91 -9.25 3.24 11.11
CA ALA A 91 -8.15 2.60 10.41
C ALA A 91 -7.44 3.60 9.49
N PRO A 92 -6.11 3.73 9.57
CA PRO A 92 -5.36 4.55 8.62
C PRO A 92 -5.40 3.93 7.21
N ILE A 93 -5.40 4.79 6.20
CA ILE A 93 -5.30 4.37 4.80
C ILE A 93 -3.82 4.25 4.42
N LEU A 94 -3.43 3.06 3.92
CA LEU A 94 -2.21 2.78 3.20
C LEU A 94 -2.51 2.83 1.71
N LEU A 95 -1.95 3.81 1.00
CA LEU A 95 -2.15 3.94 -0.44
C LEU A 95 -1.13 3.06 -1.18
N PHE A 96 -1.60 2.18 -2.05
CA PHE A 96 -0.77 1.35 -2.93
C PHE A 96 -0.74 1.97 -4.32
N ALA A 97 0.46 2.36 -4.79
CA ALA A 97 0.63 3.07 -6.05
C ALA A 97 1.90 2.63 -6.78
N TYR A 98 1.83 2.49 -8.09
CA TYR A 98 3.00 2.22 -8.93
C TYR A 98 3.85 3.48 -9.11
N TYR A 99 5.17 3.30 -9.16
CA TYR A 99 6.14 4.39 -9.12
C TYR A 99 5.96 5.39 -10.27
N ASN A 100 5.70 4.90 -11.49
CA ASN A 100 5.49 5.78 -12.64
C ASN A 100 4.26 6.71 -12.47
N SER A 101 3.21 6.26 -11.79
CA SER A 101 2.05 7.12 -11.47
C SER A 101 2.44 8.29 -10.57
N ILE A 102 3.40 8.07 -9.67
CA ILE A 102 3.93 9.09 -8.75
C ILE A 102 4.85 10.05 -9.51
N LEU A 103 5.75 9.51 -10.33
CA LEU A 103 6.68 10.31 -11.13
C LEU A 103 5.95 11.26 -12.09
N SER A 104 4.86 10.80 -12.71
CA SER A 104 4.08 11.61 -13.64
C SER A 104 3.43 12.84 -13.00
N GLN A 105 3.18 12.82 -11.69
CA GLN A 105 2.65 13.94 -10.91
C GLN A 105 3.74 14.80 -10.28
N GLY A 106 4.97 14.29 -10.23
CA GLY A 106 6.04 14.80 -9.40
C GLY A 106 5.91 14.34 -7.95
N ILE A 107 6.98 13.75 -7.41
CA ILE A 107 6.98 13.08 -6.10
C ILE A 107 6.46 13.99 -4.98
N LEU A 108 6.95 15.24 -4.91
CA LEU A 108 6.54 16.19 -3.86
C LEU A 108 5.04 16.50 -3.95
N ASN A 109 4.55 16.82 -5.15
CA ASN A 109 3.14 17.17 -5.38
C ASN A 109 2.22 15.98 -5.05
N PHE A 110 2.63 14.77 -5.43
CA PHE A 110 1.88 13.54 -5.15
C PHE A 110 1.78 13.29 -3.64
N VAL A 111 2.92 13.35 -2.92
CA VAL A 111 2.95 13.10 -1.47
C VAL A 111 2.16 14.17 -0.71
N GLU A 112 2.25 15.44 -1.10
CA GLU A 112 1.43 16.51 -0.53
C GLU A 112 -0.06 16.27 -0.76
N ALA A 113 -0.45 15.88 -1.99
CA ALA A 113 -1.85 15.61 -2.33
C ALA A 113 -2.44 14.45 -1.52
N ILE A 114 -1.71 13.34 -1.36
CA ILE A 114 -2.16 12.20 -0.55
C ILE A 114 -2.23 12.54 0.94
N TYR A 115 -1.31 13.37 1.45
CA TYR A 115 -1.37 13.90 2.82
C TYR A 115 -2.63 14.73 3.06
N ILE A 116 -2.93 15.67 2.16
CA ILE A 116 -4.14 16.52 2.22
C ILE A 116 -5.43 15.67 2.17
N ALA A 117 -5.38 14.54 1.47
CA ALA A 117 -6.48 13.59 1.42
C ALA A 117 -6.64 12.75 2.71
N GLY A 118 -5.64 12.74 3.59
CA GLY A 118 -5.68 12.00 4.87
C GLY A 118 -5.02 10.63 4.86
N VAL A 119 -4.30 10.27 3.79
CA VAL A 119 -3.48 9.04 3.71
C VAL A 119 -2.39 9.05 4.78
N LYS A 120 -2.04 7.88 5.32
CA LYS A 120 -1.05 7.73 6.40
C LYS A 120 0.16 6.88 6.02
N GLY A 121 0.04 6.09 4.96
CA GLY A 121 1.14 5.28 4.43
C GLY A 121 1.11 5.22 2.92
N LEU A 122 2.27 4.96 2.33
CA LEU A 122 2.46 4.79 0.89
C LEU A 122 3.25 3.50 0.64
N ALA A 123 2.71 2.61 -0.18
CA ALA A 123 3.35 1.39 -0.63
C ALA A 123 3.59 1.48 -2.15
N ILE A 124 4.85 1.29 -2.57
CA ILE A 124 5.27 1.39 -3.98
C ILE A 124 5.99 0.08 -4.36
N PRO A 125 5.29 -0.89 -4.98
CA PRO A 125 5.83 -2.23 -5.19
C PRO A 125 7.00 -2.29 -6.17
N ASP A 126 7.09 -1.34 -7.08
CA ASP A 126 8.12 -1.23 -8.13
C ASP A 126 9.16 -0.14 -7.87
N LEU A 127 9.27 0.33 -6.61
CA LEU A 127 10.26 1.35 -6.23
C LEU A 127 11.67 0.76 -6.22
N PRO A 128 12.62 1.32 -7.01
CA PRO A 128 14.03 1.00 -6.86
C PRO A 128 14.56 1.43 -5.48
N LEU A 129 15.30 0.53 -4.82
CA LEU A 129 15.81 0.82 -3.46
C LEU A 129 16.74 2.04 -3.42
N GLU A 130 17.42 2.32 -4.53
CA GLU A 130 18.32 3.45 -4.73
C GLU A 130 17.60 4.79 -4.66
N GLU A 131 16.31 4.81 -5.01
CA GLU A 131 15.46 6.01 -5.01
C GLU A 131 14.66 6.18 -3.70
N ALA A 132 14.67 5.16 -2.83
CA ALA A 132 13.87 5.15 -1.60
C ALA A 132 14.21 6.29 -0.65
N ASP A 133 15.49 6.67 -0.52
CA ASP A 133 15.93 7.71 0.42
C ASP A 133 15.25 9.06 0.17
N TYR A 134 15.14 9.46 -1.09
CA TYR A 134 14.47 10.71 -1.45
C TYR A 134 12.97 10.66 -1.11
N ILE A 135 12.31 9.55 -1.43
CA ILE A 135 10.87 9.40 -1.17
C ILE A 135 10.61 9.33 0.34
N ILE A 136 11.45 8.61 1.11
CA ILE A 136 11.37 8.60 2.58
C ILE A 136 11.47 10.02 3.15
N GLN A 137 12.42 10.81 2.68
CA GLN A 137 12.58 12.21 3.11
C GLN A 137 11.37 13.07 2.78
N VAL A 138 10.78 12.90 1.59
CA VAL A 138 9.58 13.64 1.21
C VAL A 138 8.38 13.19 2.03
N CYS A 139 8.15 11.89 2.17
CA CYS A 139 7.05 11.33 2.95
C CYS A 139 7.12 11.75 4.42
N SER A 140 8.32 11.76 5.02
CA SER A 140 8.51 12.14 6.43
C SER A 140 8.08 13.59 6.71
N LYS A 141 8.30 14.51 5.77
CA LYS A 141 7.86 15.92 5.90
C LYS A 141 6.34 16.06 6.06
N PHE A 142 5.59 15.09 5.52
CA PHE A 142 4.13 15.07 5.56
C PHE A 142 3.58 14.02 6.53
N CYS A 143 4.41 13.42 7.40
CA CYS A 143 3.97 12.36 8.31
C CYS A 143 3.28 11.19 7.58
N ILE A 144 3.75 10.83 6.39
CA ILE A 144 3.39 9.63 5.65
C ILE A 144 4.50 8.60 5.80
N GLU A 145 4.14 7.37 6.09
CA GLU A 145 5.09 6.26 6.18
C GLU A 145 5.28 5.61 4.83
N LEU A 146 6.51 5.57 4.30
CA LEU A 146 6.82 4.75 3.14
C LEU A 146 7.05 3.31 3.59
N VAL A 147 6.23 2.38 3.08
CA VAL A 147 6.37 0.95 3.34
C VAL A 147 7.29 0.34 2.30
N LEU A 148 8.42 -0.21 2.73
CA LEU A 148 9.38 -0.88 1.87
C LEU A 148 9.08 -2.37 1.73
N PHE A 149 9.50 -2.96 0.61
CA PHE A 149 9.21 -4.35 0.27
C PHE A 149 10.45 -5.24 0.38
N ILE A 150 10.28 -6.41 1.02
CA ILE A 150 11.24 -7.51 1.00
C ILE A 150 10.61 -8.67 0.24
N THR A 151 11.37 -9.27 -0.68
CA THR A 151 10.95 -10.43 -1.48
C THR A 151 11.79 -11.65 -1.15
N PRO A 152 11.30 -12.87 -1.38
CA PRO A 152 12.09 -14.10 -1.19
C PRO A 152 13.38 -14.15 -2.03
N THR A 153 13.44 -13.36 -3.10
CA THR A 153 14.62 -13.23 -3.98
C THR A 153 15.61 -12.16 -3.53
N SER A 154 15.30 -11.41 -2.47
CA SER A 154 16.20 -10.38 -1.94
C SER A 154 17.42 -11.01 -1.29
N SER A 155 18.63 -10.56 -1.67
CA SER A 155 19.87 -10.98 -0.99
C SER A 155 19.90 -10.46 0.45
N SER A 156 20.66 -11.14 1.33
CA SER A 156 20.84 -10.71 2.73
C SER A 156 21.34 -9.27 2.83
N THR A 157 22.25 -8.86 1.95
CA THR A 157 22.74 -7.47 1.90
C THR A 157 21.60 -6.50 1.57
N LYS A 158 20.73 -6.83 0.61
CA LYS A 158 19.59 -6.01 0.25
C LYS A 158 18.57 -5.94 1.38
N ILE A 159 18.30 -7.06 2.05
CA ILE A 159 17.41 -7.12 3.22
C ILE A 159 17.94 -6.18 4.30
N ASN A 160 19.21 -6.30 4.69
CA ASN A 160 19.82 -5.43 5.70
C ASN A 160 19.74 -3.95 5.33
N THR A 161 19.92 -3.62 4.05
CA THR A 161 19.79 -2.23 3.57
C THR A 161 18.35 -1.74 3.68
N ILE A 162 17.36 -2.57 3.32
CA ILE A 162 15.93 -2.23 3.46
C ILE A 162 15.57 -2.04 4.93
N LEU A 163 16.00 -2.92 5.82
CA LEU A 163 15.76 -2.82 7.26
C LEU A 163 16.34 -1.53 7.84
N ALA A 164 17.56 -1.18 7.45
CA ALA A 164 18.22 0.04 7.90
C ALA A 164 17.55 1.33 7.39
N LYS A 165 16.94 1.30 6.20
CA LYS A 165 16.26 2.45 5.59
C LYS A 165 14.79 2.57 6.01
N SER A 166 14.16 1.47 6.42
CA SER A 166 12.71 1.44 6.67
C SER A 166 12.31 2.40 7.78
N PRO A 167 11.31 3.27 7.54
CA PRO A 167 10.80 4.17 8.57
C PRO A 167 10.01 3.47 9.68
N GLY A 168 9.52 2.24 9.43
CA GLY A 168 8.70 1.49 10.39
C GLY A 168 8.20 0.15 9.83
N THR A 169 7.15 0.16 9.03
CA THR A 169 6.53 -1.06 8.50
C THR A 169 7.29 -1.60 7.28
N ILE A 170 7.44 -2.92 7.21
CA ILE A 170 7.98 -3.63 6.06
C ILE A 170 6.93 -4.59 5.51
N TYR A 171 6.78 -4.59 4.19
CA TYR A 171 5.91 -5.51 3.48
C TYR A 171 6.73 -6.71 3.00
N ILE A 172 6.50 -7.87 3.58
CA ILE A 172 7.17 -9.12 3.16
C ILE A 172 6.29 -9.85 2.15
N ILE A 173 6.81 -10.03 0.93
CA ILE A 173 6.13 -10.81 -0.10
C ILE A 173 6.37 -12.29 0.22
N SER A 174 5.29 -13.02 0.48
CA SER A 174 5.35 -14.42 0.94
C SER A 174 5.65 -15.45 -0.15
N SER A 175 5.58 -15.05 -1.43
CA SER A 175 5.76 -15.99 -2.55
C SER A 175 6.16 -15.29 -3.84
N ILE A 176 6.93 -15.97 -4.67
CA ILE A 176 7.30 -15.52 -6.02
C ILE A 176 6.09 -15.61 -6.96
N GLY A 177 5.88 -14.60 -7.79
CA GLY A 177 4.81 -14.49 -8.78
C GLY A 177 3.76 -13.43 -8.41
N VAL A 178 2.75 -13.28 -9.29
CA VAL A 178 1.71 -12.26 -9.11
C VAL A 178 0.68 -12.64 -8.05
N THR A 179 -0.04 -11.66 -7.52
CA THR A 179 -1.14 -11.85 -6.56
C THR A 179 -2.23 -12.77 -7.11
N GLY A 180 -2.67 -13.72 -6.30
CA GLY A 180 -3.72 -14.66 -6.67
C GLY A 180 -4.08 -15.62 -5.55
N ILE A 181 -5.19 -16.35 -5.72
CA ILE A 181 -5.64 -17.37 -4.76
C ILE A 181 -4.62 -18.53 -4.76
N ARG A 182 -4.12 -18.87 -3.56
CA ARG A 182 -3.22 -20.01 -3.33
C ARG A 182 -3.76 -20.88 -2.22
N SER A 183 -3.61 -22.18 -2.40
CA SER A 183 -4.10 -23.18 -1.43
C SER A 183 -3.17 -23.34 -0.22
N ASN A 184 -1.86 -23.05 -0.37
CA ASN A 184 -0.87 -23.20 0.69
C ASN A 184 0.13 -22.05 0.69
N LEU A 185 0.60 -21.68 1.88
CA LEU A 185 1.79 -20.83 2.06
C LEU A 185 3.05 -21.68 1.79
N SER A 186 4.13 -21.02 1.33
CA SER A 186 5.42 -21.70 1.19
C SER A 186 5.90 -22.23 2.54
N SER A 187 6.39 -23.48 2.58
CA SER A 187 7.01 -24.08 3.77
C SER A 187 8.16 -23.23 4.31
N ASP A 188 8.87 -22.56 3.40
CA ASP A 188 10.10 -21.81 3.69
C ASP A 188 9.81 -20.39 4.21
N LEU A 189 8.52 -19.99 4.28
CA LEU A 189 8.14 -18.64 4.72
C LEU A 189 8.50 -18.37 6.18
N HIS A 190 8.35 -19.37 7.05
CA HIS A 190 8.74 -19.25 8.46
C HIS A 190 10.23 -19.00 8.61
N ASP A 191 11.06 -19.83 7.97
CA ASP A 191 12.51 -19.70 7.99
C ASP A 191 12.96 -18.36 7.39
N PHE A 192 12.27 -17.90 6.34
CA PHE A 192 12.52 -16.60 5.73
C PHE A 192 12.22 -15.42 6.68
N ILE A 193 11.09 -15.47 7.39
CA ILE A 193 10.73 -14.44 8.37
C ILE A 193 11.69 -14.46 9.56
N ASP A 194 12.06 -15.62 10.05
CA ASP A 194 12.98 -15.76 11.19
C ASP A 194 14.39 -15.25 10.84
N ASN A 195 14.82 -15.38 9.58
CA ASN A 195 16.08 -14.81 9.10
C ASN A 195 16.05 -13.28 8.94
N ILE A 196 14.87 -12.63 8.94
CA ILE A 196 14.70 -11.17 8.84
C ILE A 196 14.63 -10.54 10.24
N ARG A 197 14.22 -11.29 11.25
CA ARG A 197 14.09 -10.83 12.64
C ARG A 197 15.44 -10.72 13.34
#